data_280e4b805adf592813fa94854d29bc2e
#
_entry.id   280e4b805adf592813fa94854d29bc2e
#
_cell.length_a   1.000
_cell.length_b   1.000
_cell.length_c   1.000
_cell.angle_alpha   90.00
_cell.angle_beta   90.00
_cell.angle_gamma   90.00
#
_symmetry.space_group_name_H-M   'P 1'
#
loop_
_entity.id
_entity.type
_entity.pdbx_description
1 polymer ?
#
loop_
_entity_poly.entity_id
_entity_poly.type
_entity_poly.pdbx_seq_one_letter_code
_entity_poly.pdbx_strand_id
1 'polypeptide(L)'
;RCDYNIINYCNKYFYDNKLIVYKEAKKDSMILVYNDKGKYVDSDKVSFVNLREIITIEGLINSDIANKFIITPFKNQANNLCEKYSKERCGTIHTFQGKGEKEVYFTTVLNNTSEGRKHLQGNHNLFTNELINVAVSRAKDKFVLVTDRNFFFENDKNVKNLIEYIEAYGEIIPDKTVCIFD
;
A
#
# COMPACT_ATOMS: atom_id res chain seq x y z
N ARG A 1 -9.73 3.05 -17.83
CA ARG A 1 -9.13 4.32 -17.42
C ARG A 1 -7.82 4.15 -16.66
N CYS A 2 -7.54 2.96 -16.08
CA CYS A 2 -6.30 2.65 -15.36
C CYS A 2 -5.22 2.13 -16.31
N ASP A 3 -3.95 2.17 -15.87
CA ASP A 3 -2.85 1.49 -16.55
C ASP A 3 -3.10 -0.03 -16.65
N TYR A 4 -2.48 -0.67 -17.66
CA TYR A 4 -2.70 -2.10 -17.92
C TYR A 4 -2.39 -2.98 -16.70
N ASN A 5 -1.22 -2.83 -16.09
CA ASN A 5 -0.83 -3.70 -14.97
C ASN A 5 -1.76 -3.52 -13.77
N ILE A 6 -2.21 -2.30 -13.48
CA ILE A 6 -3.14 -2.01 -12.39
C ILE A 6 -4.48 -2.71 -12.63
N ILE A 7 -5.07 -2.52 -13.80
CA ILE A 7 -6.38 -3.14 -14.09
C ILE A 7 -6.28 -4.65 -14.30
N ASN A 8 -5.15 -5.14 -14.81
CA ASN A 8 -4.94 -6.57 -15.02
C ASN A 8 -4.76 -7.32 -13.68
N TYR A 9 -4.14 -6.70 -12.67
CA TYR A 9 -4.16 -7.23 -11.31
C TYR A 9 -5.60 -7.40 -10.82
N CYS A 10 -6.40 -6.34 -10.90
CA CYS A 10 -7.80 -6.41 -10.50
C CYS A 10 -8.58 -7.46 -11.30
N ASN A 11 -8.35 -7.53 -12.61
CA ASN A 11 -8.99 -8.49 -13.50
C ASN A 11 -8.68 -9.95 -13.11
N LYS A 12 -7.41 -10.23 -12.86
CA LYS A 12 -6.95 -11.58 -12.47
C LYS A 12 -7.51 -12.05 -11.13
N TYR A 13 -7.51 -11.18 -10.13
CA TYR A 13 -7.81 -11.59 -8.75
C TYR A 13 -9.26 -11.33 -8.32
N PHE A 14 -10.02 -10.48 -9.04
CA PHE A 14 -11.37 -10.06 -8.62
C PHE A 14 -12.44 -10.18 -9.70
N TYR A 15 -12.06 -10.24 -10.98
CA TYR A 15 -13.02 -10.25 -12.09
C TYR A 15 -12.90 -11.48 -13.01
N ASP A 16 -12.22 -12.55 -12.56
CA ASP A 16 -12.08 -13.81 -13.31
C ASP A 16 -11.57 -13.63 -14.76
N ASN A 17 -10.72 -12.62 -14.99
CA ASN A 17 -10.23 -12.24 -16.31
C ASN A 17 -11.33 -11.83 -17.33
N LYS A 18 -12.47 -11.38 -16.86
CA LYS A 18 -13.60 -10.99 -17.73
C LYS A 18 -13.50 -9.56 -18.28
N LEU A 19 -12.59 -8.73 -17.75
CA LEU A 19 -12.41 -7.36 -18.23
C LEU A 19 -11.53 -7.35 -19.48
N ILE A 20 -11.96 -6.59 -20.50
CA ILE A 20 -11.17 -6.33 -21.69
C ILE A 20 -10.32 -5.09 -21.44
N VAL A 21 -9.01 -5.22 -21.54
CA VAL A 21 -8.05 -4.14 -21.25
C VAL A 21 -7.38 -3.70 -22.53
N TYR A 22 -7.48 -2.40 -22.85
CA TYR A 22 -7.01 -1.83 -24.12
C TYR A 22 -5.71 -1.02 -24.02
N LYS A 23 -5.16 -0.84 -22.81
CA LYS A 23 -3.91 -0.10 -22.62
C LYS A 23 -2.68 -1.01 -22.65
N GLU A 24 -1.55 -0.46 -23.06
CA GLU A 24 -0.26 -1.14 -22.98
C GLU A 24 0.27 -1.16 -21.54
N ALA A 25 0.99 -2.21 -21.20
CA ALA A 25 1.61 -2.36 -19.90
C ALA A 25 2.80 -1.42 -19.74
N LYS A 26 2.85 -0.67 -18.62
CA LYS A 26 4.02 0.10 -18.20
C LYS A 26 4.62 -0.53 -16.95
N LYS A 27 5.92 -0.80 -16.98
CA LYS A 27 6.59 -1.47 -15.88
C LYS A 27 6.58 -0.65 -14.59
N ASP A 28 6.66 0.66 -14.69
CA ASP A 28 6.63 1.61 -13.57
C ASP A 28 5.22 1.98 -13.07
N SER A 29 4.19 1.34 -13.61
CA SER A 29 2.81 1.56 -13.16
C SER A 29 2.45 0.86 -11.86
N MET A 30 3.20 -0.19 -11.48
CA MET A 30 3.09 -0.85 -10.18
C MET A 30 4.48 -1.00 -9.58
N ILE A 31 4.66 -0.45 -8.38
CA ILE A 31 5.95 -0.40 -7.70
C ILE A 31 5.82 -1.03 -6.32
N LEU A 32 6.75 -1.91 -5.99
CA LEU A 32 6.95 -2.43 -4.64
C LEU A 32 8.15 -1.73 -4.01
N VAL A 33 7.91 -1.04 -2.90
CA VAL A 33 8.95 -0.51 -2.02
C VAL A 33 8.92 -1.30 -0.74
N TYR A 34 9.98 -2.03 -0.47
CA TYR A 34 10.00 -2.92 0.68
C TYR A 34 11.10 -2.60 1.67
N ASN A 35 10.83 -2.88 2.91
CA ASN A 35 11.76 -2.78 4.01
C ASN A 35 11.61 -3.96 4.98
N ASP A 36 12.63 -4.78 5.05
CA ASP A 36 12.67 -5.96 5.93
C ASP A 36 13.15 -5.63 7.35
N LYS A 37 13.52 -4.37 7.62
CA LYS A 37 14.07 -3.92 8.89
C LYS A 37 13.19 -2.91 9.61
N GLY A 38 11.95 -2.73 9.14
CA GLY A 38 11.05 -1.74 9.69
C GLY A 38 10.72 -2.00 11.17
N LYS A 39 10.89 -0.97 11.99
CA LYS A 39 10.24 -0.90 13.30
C LYS A 39 9.00 -0.04 13.17
N TYR A 40 7.92 -0.45 13.81
CA TYR A 40 6.78 0.42 13.99
C TYR A 40 6.70 0.87 15.45
N VAL A 41 6.10 2.01 15.66
CA VAL A 41 5.86 2.55 17.00
C VAL A 41 4.36 2.42 17.26
N ASP A 42 3.99 1.68 18.28
CA ASP A 42 2.63 1.66 18.80
C ASP A 42 2.40 2.99 19.52
N SER A 43 1.66 3.89 18.90
CA SER A 43 1.37 5.21 19.47
C SER A 43 0.25 5.17 20.51
N ASP A 44 -0.59 4.15 20.44
CA ASP A 44 -1.57 3.83 21.45
C ASP A 44 -2.13 2.41 21.17
N LYS A 45 -2.55 1.69 22.18
CA LYS A 45 -2.90 0.25 22.12
C LYS A 45 -4.01 -0.15 21.13
N VAL A 46 -4.54 0.78 20.35
CA VAL A 46 -5.72 0.57 19.49
C VAL A 46 -5.40 0.61 18.01
N SER A 47 -4.30 1.26 17.58
CA SER A 47 -3.96 1.37 16.16
C SER A 47 -2.47 1.62 15.98
N PHE A 48 -1.90 1.02 14.95
CA PHE A 48 -0.47 1.02 14.68
C PHE A 48 -0.04 2.21 13.82
N VAL A 49 1.21 2.65 14.01
CA VAL A 49 1.89 3.64 13.16
C VAL A 49 3.26 3.09 12.78
N ASN A 50 3.61 3.12 11.51
CA ASN A 50 4.92 2.77 10.99
C ASN A 50 5.63 4.01 10.46
N LEU A 51 6.48 4.61 11.29
CA LEU A 51 7.21 5.82 10.95
C LEU A 51 8.14 5.62 9.75
N ARG A 52 8.72 4.43 9.58
CA ARG A 52 9.57 4.14 8.44
C ARG A 52 8.79 4.19 7.13
N GLU A 53 7.61 3.57 7.07
CA GLU A 53 6.76 3.66 5.87
C GLU A 53 6.32 5.11 5.59
N ILE A 54 6.04 5.91 6.64
CA ILE A 54 5.73 7.34 6.48
C ILE A 54 6.91 8.07 5.83
N ILE A 55 8.12 7.94 6.38
CA ILE A 55 9.33 8.62 5.87
C ILE A 55 9.65 8.15 4.44
N THR A 56 9.49 6.86 4.17
CA THR A 56 9.68 6.30 2.82
C THR A 56 8.71 6.95 1.82
N ILE A 57 7.42 7.04 2.17
CA ILE A 57 6.40 7.69 1.33
C ILE A 57 6.74 9.16 1.13
N GLU A 58 7.15 9.87 2.18
CA GLU A 58 7.57 11.28 2.10
C GLU A 58 8.71 11.49 1.13
N GLY A 59 9.72 10.61 1.16
CA GLY A 59 10.84 10.62 0.23
C GLY A 59 10.42 10.36 -1.21
N LEU A 60 9.49 9.44 -1.44
CA LEU A 60 8.98 9.10 -2.77
C LEU A 60 8.11 10.23 -3.37
N ILE A 61 7.31 10.89 -2.55
CA ILE A 61 6.44 11.99 -2.96
C ILE A 61 7.23 13.28 -3.20
N ASN A 62 8.37 13.45 -2.51
CA ASN A 62 9.25 14.63 -2.60
C ASN A 62 8.48 15.96 -2.48
N SER A 63 7.62 16.05 -1.48
CA SER A 63 6.75 17.20 -1.15
C SER A 63 5.66 17.54 -2.20
N ASP A 64 5.62 16.86 -3.35
CA ASP A 64 4.56 17.03 -4.36
C ASP A 64 3.43 16.02 -4.15
N ILE A 65 2.42 16.40 -3.40
CA ILE A 65 1.21 15.59 -3.16
C ILE A 65 0.13 15.75 -4.24
N ALA A 66 0.34 16.64 -5.22
CA ALA A 66 -0.62 16.86 -6.29
C ALA A 66 -0.88 15.57 -7.08
N ASN A 67 -2.14 15.27 -7.35
CA ASN A 67 -2.58 14.06 -8.07
C ASN A 67 -2.18 12.74 -7.40
N LYS A 68 -1.96 12.73 -6.08
CA LYS A 68 -1.59 11.54 -5.32
C LYS A 68 -2.55 11.29 -4.16
N PHE A 69 -2.83 10.01 -3.87
CA PHE A 69 -3.46 9.57 -2.64
C PHE A 69 -2.51 8.70 -1.82
N ILE A 70 -2.57 8.84 -0.50
CA ILE A 70 -1.92 7.93 0.44
C ILE A 70 -3.01 7.20 1.21
N ILE A 71 -3.02 5.88 1.09
CA ILE A 71 -4.08 5.01 1.62
C ILE A 71 -3.48 3.99 2.58
N THR A 72 -4.17 3.73 3.68
CA THR A 72 -3.79 2.71 4.67
C THR A 72 -5.02 2.08 5.30
N PRO A 73 -4.97 0.86 5.83
CA PRO A 73 -6.06 0.31 6.64
C PRO A 73 -6.07 0.86 8.08
N PHE A 74 -5.03 1.57 8.53
CA PHE A 74 -4.87 2.00 9.92
C PHE A 74 -5.16 3.49 10.12
N LYS A 75 -6.11 3.78 11.04
CA LYS A 75 -6.56 5.14 11.31
C LYS A 75 -5.45 6.06 11.83
N ASN A 76 -4.59 5.58 12.75
CA ASN A 76 -3.52 6.42 13.28
C ASN A 76 -2.44 6.71 12.24
N GLN A 77 -2.09 5.75 11.38
CA GLN A 77 -1.21 5.99 10.23
C GLN A 77 -1.82 7.06 9.30
N ALA A 78 -3.12 6.92 8.99
CA ALA A 78 -3.84 7.90 8.19
C ALA A 78 -3.82 9.30 8.84
N ASN A 79 -4.05 9.41 10.14
CA ASN A 79 -4.03 10.69 10.85
C ASN A 79 -2.66 11.36 10.77
N ASN A 80 -1.56 10.62 11.05
CA ASN A 80 -0.20 11.14 10.93
C ASN A 80 0.09 11.70 9.54
N LEU A 81 -0.31 10.97 8.49
CA LEU A 81 -0.13 11.42 7.11
C LEU A 81 -1.02 12.62 6.77
N CYS A 82 -2.25 12.67 7.30
CA CYS A 82 -3.18 13.77 7.07
C CYS A 82 -2.75 15.07 7.74
N GLU A 83 -2.04 15.02 8.85
CA GLU A 83 -1.46 16.22 9.49
C GLU A 83 -0.49 16.93 8.55
N LYS A 84 0.25 16.18 7.74
CA LYS A 84 1.21 16.73 6.79
C LYS A 84 0.61 17.07 5.42
N TYR A 85 -0.28 16.20 4.90
CA TYR A 85 -0.72 16.27 3.49
C TYR A 85 -2.18 16.65 3.28
N SER A 86 -2.98 16.72 4.30
CA SER A 86 -4.43 16.97 4.31
C SER A 86 -5.30 15.70 4.20
N LYS A 87 -6.51 15.81 4.75
CA LYS A 87 -7.53 14.74 4.72
C LYS A 87 -8.11 14.45 3.33
N GLU A 88 -7.85 15.31 2.36
CA GLU A 88 -8.28 15.13 0.98
C GLU A 88 -7.33 14.20 0.21
N ARG A 89 -6.09 14.09 0.68
CA ARG A 89 -5.02 13.32 0.04
C ARG A 89 -4.62 12.07 0.80
N CYS A 90 -4.90 12.00 2.09
CA CYS A 90 -4.53 10.89 2.95
C CYS A 90 -5.74 10.36 3.71
N GLY A 91 -5.79 9.06 3.95
CA GLY A 91 -6.88 8.48 4.70
C GLY A 91 -6.90 6.97 4.72
N THR A 92 -7.93 6.42 5.32
CA THR A 92 -8.18 4.99 5.26
C THR A 92 -8.78 4.59 3.91
N ILE A 93 -8.71 3.31 3.59
CA ILE A 93 -9.23 2.74 2.33
C ILE A 93 -10.68 3.17 2.07
N HIS A 94 -11.52 3.20 3.11
CA HIS A 94 -12.93 3.57 3.01
C HIS A 94 -13.14 5.05 2.63
N THR A 95 -12.23 5.94 3.02
CA THR A 95 -12.30 7.39 2.71
C THR A 95 -12.25 7.65 1.21
N PHE A 96 -11.59 6.78 0.44
CA PHE A 96 -11.39 6.94 -0.99
C PHE A 96 -12.27 6.02 -1.85
N GLN A 97 -13.24 5.35 -1.26
CA GLN A 97 -14.19 4.53 -2.02
C GLN A 97 -14.94 5.40 -3.04
N GLY A 98 -14.94 4.98 -4.30
CA GLY A 98 -15.54 5.74 -5.41
C GLY A 98 -14.66 6.85 -6.00
N LYS A 99 -13.56 7.24 -5.34
CA LYS A 99 -12.60 8.23 -5.84
C LYS A 99 -11.43 7.53 -6.54
N GLY A 100 -10.71 8.23 -7.40
CA GLY A 100 -9.51 7.70 -8.05
C GLY A 100 -8.56 8.85 -8.40
N GLU A 101 -7.25 8.58 -8.28
CA GLU A 101 -6.21 9.57 -8.53
C GLU A 101 -5.13 9.01 -9.47
N LYS A 102 -4.24 9.85 -9.99
CA LYS A 102 -3.17 9.40 -10.88
C LYS A 102 -2.26 8.41 -10.18
N GLU A 103 -1.78 8.75 -9.00
CA GLU A 103 -0.90 7.89 -8.22
C GLU A 103 -1.53 7.55 -6.87
N VAL A 104 -1.34 6.32 -6.43
CA VAL A 104 -1.78 5.84 -5.11
C VAL A 104 -0.60 5.17 -4.39
N TYR A 105 -0.33 5.62 -3.19
CA TYR A 105 0.64 5.04 -2.26
C TYR A 105 -0.13 4.27 -1.19
N PHE A 106 0.10 2.98 -1.10
CA PHE A 106 -0.55 2.11 -0.13
C PHE A 106 0.46 1.62 0.91
N THR A 107 0.22 1.95 2.19
CA THR A 107 1.06 1.57 3.32
C THR A 107 0.36 0.53 4.18
N THR A 108 1.04 -0.59 4.45
CA THR A 108 0.48 -1.74 5.17
C THR A 108 0.71 -1.68 6.67
N VAL A 109 1.65 -0.88 7.12
CA VAL A 109 1.97 -0.58 8.53
C VAL A 109 2.58 -1.73 9.30
N LEU A 110 1.97 -2.91 9.27
CA LEU A 110 2.42 -4.07 10.05
C LEU A 110 3.76 -4.61 9.54
N ASN A 111 4.54 -5.12 10.47
CA ASN A 111 5.85 -5.72 10.20
C ASN A 111 6.12 -6.91 11.12
N ASN A 112 7.30 -7.52 10.97
CA ASN A 112 7.70 -8.73 11.69
C ASN A 112 8.04 -8.48 13.16
N THR A 113 7.11 -7.87 13.91
CA THR A 113 7.16 -7.77 15.37
C THR A 113 6.14 -8.71 16.01
N SER A 114 6.27 -8.97 17.31
CA SER A 114 5.32 -9.81 18.06
C SER A 114 3.91 -9.22 18.02
N GLU A 115 3.80 -7.91 18.13
CA GLU A 115 2.56 -7.15 18.10
C GLU A 115 1.94 -7.17 16.70
N GLY A 116 2.75 -6.95 15.65
CA GLY A 116 2.30 -7.01 14.26
C GLY A 116 1.71 -8.38 13.90
N ARG A 117 2.39 -9.46 14.28
CA ARG A 117 1.89 -10.83 14.07
C ARG A 117 0.59 -11.09 14.81
N LYS A 118 0.51 -10.72 16.09
CA LYS A 118 -0.71 -10.89 16.90
C LYS A 118 -1.89 -10.09 16.31
N HIS A 119 -1.62 -8.88 15.86
CA HIS A 119 -2.65 -8.02 15.30
C HIS A 119 -3.19 -8.58 13.97
N LEU A 120 -2.32 -9.03 13.09
CA LEU A 120 -2.72 -9.64 11.83
C LEU A 120 -3.54 -10.92 12.05
N GLN A 121 -3.09 -11.80 12.95
CA GLN A 121 -3.80 -13.03 13.30
C GLN A 121 -5.16 -12.79 13.97
N GLY A 122 -5.29 -11.72 14.75
CA GLY A 122 -6.53 -11.34 15.41
C GLY A 122 -7.54 -10.59 14.53
N ASN A 123 -7.13 -10.15 13.34
CA ASN A 123 -7.94 -9.27 12.48
C ASN A 123 -7.97 -9.77 11.02
N HIS A 124 -8.62 -10.89 10.77
CA HIS A 124 -8.73 -11.52 9.46
C HIS A 124 -9.35 -10.62 8.35
N ASN A 125 -10.01 -9.53 8.73
CA ASN A 125 -10.64 -8.60 7.80
C ASN A 125 -9.76 -7.38 7.43
N LEU A 126 -8.50 -7.36 7.87
CA LEU A 126 -7.64 -6.19 7.70
C LEU A 126 -7.15 -6.04 6.24
N PHE A 127 -6.81 -7.16 5.60
CA PHE A 127 -6.32 -7.21 4.23
C PHE A 127 -7.16 -8.16 3.38
N THR A 128 -8.48 -7.94 3.37
CA THR A 128 -9.36 -8.76 2.51
C THR A 128 -9.11 -8.45 1.04
N ASN A 129 -9.48 -9.39 0.18
CA ASN A 129 -9.42 -9.20 -1.27
C ASN A 129 -10.14 -7.91 -1.71
N GLU A 130 -11.31 -7.65 -1.14
CA GLU A 130 -12.13 -6.48 -1.47
C GLU A 130 -11.41 -5.18 -1.10
N LEU A 131 -10.78 -5.12 0.09
CA LEU A 131 -10.04 -3.94 0.53
C LEU A 131 -8.81 -3.68 -0.36
N ILE A 132 -8.06 -4.73 -0.71
CA ILE A 132 -6.91 -4.62 -1.61
C ILE A 132 -7.37 -4.19 -3.01
N ASN A 133 -8.46 -4.77 -3.54
CA ASN A 133 -9.03 -4.36 -4.81
C ASN A 133 -9.44 -2.87 -4.80
N VAL A 134 -10.09 -2.42 -3.72
CA VAL A 134 -10.43 -1.00 -3.57
C VAL A 134 -9.16 -0.15 -3.60
N ALA A 135 -8.12 -0.48 -2.83
CA ALA A 135 -6.88 0.30 -2.80
C ALA A 135 -6.20 0.37 -4.18
N VAL A 136 -5.98 -0.77 -4.84
CA VAL A 136 -5.32 -0.85 -6.15
C VAL A 136 -6.13 -0.13 -7.22
N SER A 137 -7.46 -0.34 -7.27
CA SER A 137 -8.34 0.27 -8.27
C SER A 137 -8.51 1.79 -8.14
N ARG A 138 -7.99 2.42 -7.08
CA ARG A 138 -7.95 3.89 -6.95
C ARG A 138 -6.88 4.52 -7.84
N ALA A 139 -5.84 3.78 -8.20
CA ALA A 139 -4.76 4.26 -9.04
C ALA A 139 -5.15 4.25 -10.53
N LYS A 140 -4.86 5.35 -11.23
CA LYS A 140 -5.08 5.45 -12.68
C LYS A 140 -3.80 5.18 -13.46
N ASP A 141 -2.68 5.71 -12.99
CA ASP A 141 -1.40 5.67 -13.71
C ASP A 141 -0.32 4.93 -12.92
N LYS A 142 -0.30 5.06 -11.58
CA LYS A 142 0.72 4.44 -10.73
C LYS A 142 0.17 3.99 -9.39
N PHE A 143 0.51 2.75 -9.01
CA PHE A 143 0.25 2.18 -7.68
C PHE A 143 1.57 1.82 -7.01
N VAL A 144 1.81 2.32 -5.81
CA VAL A 144 3.03 2.07 -5.01
C VAL A 144 2.64 1.37 -3.72
N LEU A 145 3.12 0.14 -3.56
CA LEU A 145 3.00 -0.63 -2.32
C LEU A 145 4.23 -0.39 -1.45
N VAL A 146 4.04 0.14 -0.25
CA VAL A 146 5.10 0.28 0.77
C VAL A 146 4.80 -0.70 1.90
N THR A 147 5.70 -1.67 2.15
CA THR A 147 5.40 -2.81 3.02
C THR A 147 6.65 -3.49 3.57
N ASP A 148 6.50 -4.24 4.67
CA ASP A 148 7.44 -5.29 5.06
C ASP A 148 7.15 -6.54 4.21
N ARG A 149 7.95 -6.73 3.13
CA ARG A 149 7.77 -7.81 2.18
C ARG A 149 7.80 -9.19 2.82
N ASN A 150 8.82 -9.47 3.63
CA ASN A 150 9.03 -10.79 4.21
C ASN A 150 7.90 -11.14 5.18
N PHE A 151 7.49 -10.19 6.00
CA PHE A 151 6.38 -10.39 6.92
C PHE A 151 5.09 -10.78 6.20
N PHE A 152 4.68 -10.00 5.21
CA PHE A 152 3.43 -10.27 4.49
C PHE A 152 3.51 -11.47 3.57
N PHE A 153 4.67 -11.76 3.00
CA PHE A 153 4.86 -12.94 2.16
C PHE A 153 4.61 -14.24 2.93
N GLU A 154 4.91 -14.27 4.22
CA GLU A 154 4.73 -15.43 5.09
C GLU A 154 3.35 -15.48 5.77
N ASN A 155 2.72 -14.33 6.03
CA ASN A 155 1.63 -14.24 6.99
C ASN A 155 0.27 -13.79 6.39
N ASP A 156 0.22 -13.25 5.17
CA ASP A 156 -1.03 -12.81 4.55
C ASP A 156 -1.08 -13.15 3.05
N LYS A 157 -2.03 -14.01 2.70
CA LYS A 157 -2.17 -14.51 1.31
C LYS A 157 -2.51 -13.40 0.31
N ASN A 158 -3.32 -12.43 0.71
CA ASN A 158 -3.84 -11.40 -0.21
C ASN A 158 -2.77 -10.35 -0.52
N VAL A 159 -2.04 -9.90 0.51
CA VAL A 159 -0.90 -9.01 0.33
C VAL A 159 0.25 -9.73 -0.39
N LYS A 160 0.49 -11.01 -0.08
CA LYS A 160 1.44 -11.85 -0.81
C LYS A 160 1.11 -11.90 -2.32
N ASN A 161 -0.13 -12.14 -2.69
CA ASN A 161 -0.55 -12.16 -4.09
C ASN A 161 -0.26 -10.82 -4.80
N LEU A 162 -0.45 -9.71 -4.09
CA LEU A 162 -0.13 -8.37 -4.62
C LEU A 162 1.39 -8.19 -4.78
N ILE A 163 2.18 -8.61 -3.80
CA ILE A 163 3.64 -8.57 -3.86
C ILE A 163 4.14 -9.39 -5.06
N GLU A 164 3.73 -10.67 -5.17
CA GLU A 164 4.12 -11.56 -6.27
C GLU A 164 3.74 -10.99 -7.64
N TYR A 165 2.57 -10.36 -7.74
CA TYR A 165 2.16 -9.71 -8.99
C TYR A 165 3.06 -8.53 -9.35
N ILE A 166 3.39 -7.67 -8.38
CA ILE A 166 4.28 -6.53 -8.63
C ILE A 166 5.70 -7.01 -8.97
N GLU A 167 6.20 -8.05 -8.30
CA GLU A 167 7.50 -8.65 -8.62
C GLU A 167 7.56 -9.21 -10.04
N ALA A 168 6.45 -9.76 -10.53
CA ALA A 168 6.39 -10.33 -11.88
C ALA A 168 6.22 -9.29 -13.00
N TYR A 169 5.47 -8.21 -12.76
CA TYR A 169 5.01 -7.29 -13.80
C TYR A 169 5.36 -5.81 -13.56
N GLY A 170 5.83 -5.47 -12.39
CA GLY A 170 6.13 -4.12 -11.95
C GLY A 170 7.61 -3.85 -11.72
N GLU A 171 7.88 -2.88 -10.88
CA GLU A 171 9.22 -2.46 -10.46
C GLU A 171 9.41 -2.68 -8.97
N ILE A 172 10.62 -3.07 -8.56
CA ILE A 172 11.00 -3.27 -7.17
C ILE A 172 12.04 -2.24 -6.79
N ILE A 173 11.76 -1.47 -5.75
CA ILE A 173 12.67 -0.46 -5.21
C ILE A 173 13.01 -0.84 -3.76
N PRO A 174 14.25 -1.22 -3.46
CA PRO A 174 14.67 -1.42 -2.07
C PRO A 174 14.57 -0.11 -1.30
N ASP A 175 13.90 -0.14 -0.14
CA ASP A 175 13.86 1.03 0.74
C ASP A 175 15.24 1.26 1.37
N LYS A 176 15.81 2.42 1.10
CA LYS A 176 17.10 2.88 1.65
C LYS A 176 16.93 3.85 2.81
N THR A 177 15.72 4.02 3.29
CA THR A 177 15.43 4.94 4.39
C THR A 177 16.15 4.49 5.66
N VAL A 178 16.98 5.36 6.19
CA VAL A 178 17.63 5.17 7.49
C VAL A 178 16.81 5.90 8.55
N CYS A 179 16.35 5.16 9.54
CA CYS A 179 15.66 5.71 10.69
C CYS A 179 16.59 5.73 11.90
N ILE A 180 16.46 6.75 12.75
CA ILE A 180 17.20 6.85 14.02
C ILE A 180 16.93 5.69 15.00
N PHE A 181 16.02 4.80 14.66
CA PHE A 181 15.67 3.61 15.45
C PHE A 181 16.28 2.32 14.88
N ASP A 182 17.14 2.39 13.88
CA ASP A 182 17.82 1.23 13.29
C ASP A 182 18.99 0.72 14.12
#